data_7ac73948cfe492a614237e21f5923a12
#
_entry.id   7ac73948cfe492a614237e21f5923a12
#
_cell.length_a   1.000
_cell.length_b   1.000
_cell.length_c   1.000
_cell.angle_alpha   90.00
_cell.angle_beta   90.00
_cell.angle_gamma   90.00
#
_symmetry.space_group_name_H-M   'P 1'
#
loop_
_entity.id
_entity.type
_entity.pdbx_description
1 polymer ?
#
loop_
_entity_poly.entity_id
_entity_poly.type
_entity_poly.pdbx_seq_one_letter_code
_entity_poly.pdbx_strand_id
1 'polypeptide(L)' 'MKYQCKICGYIYDEAVEGTKWEDLPDDWKCPLCGAGKDMFEKVEG' A
#
# COMPACT_ATOMS: atom_id res chain seq x y z
N MET A 1 4.41 3.10 -9.31
CA MET A 1 4.26 1.69 -8.94
C MET A 1 3.09 1.55 -7.99
N LYS A 2 2.43 0.42 -8.04
CA LYS A 2 1.23 0.20 -7.24
C LYS A 2 1.44 -0.97 -6.30
N TYR A 3 0.77 -0.92 -5.17
CA TYR A 3 0.81 -1.99 -4.18
C TYR A 3 -0.62 -2.34 -3.80
N GLN A 4 -0.92 -3.62 -3.70
CA GLN A 4 -2.26 -4.07 -3.42
C GLN A 4 -2.32 -4.80 -2.08
N CYS A 5 -3.29 -4.42 -1.25
CA CYS A 5 -3.57 -5.10 -0.01
C CYS A 5 -4.15 -6.48 -0.31
N LYS A 6 -3.55 -7.54 0.24
CA LYS A 6 -4.01 -8.90 0.00
C LYS A 6 -5.28 -9.24 0.79
N ILE A 7 -5.69 -8.38 1.69
CA ILE A 7 -6.82 -8.64 2.56
C ILE A 7 -8.09 -7.97 2.03
N CYS A 8 -8.05 -6.66 1.77
CA CYS A 8 -9.23 -5.93 1.31
C CYS A 8 -9.16 -5.50 -0.15
N GLY A 9 -8.02 -5.68 -0.81
CA GLY A 9 -7.86 -5.31 -2.20
C GLY A 9 -7.58 -3.83 -2.45
N TYR A 10 -7.28 -3.08 -1.40
CA TYR A 10 -6.94 -1.66 -1.54
C TYR A 10 -5.70 -1.49 -2.41
N ILE A 11 -5.75 -0.53 -3.33
CA ILE A 11 -4.61 -0.23 -4.20
C ILE A 11 -3.96 1.06 -3.71
N TYR A 12 -2.69 0.97 -3.33
CA TYR A 12 -1.89 2.13 -3.03
C TYR A 12 -1.11 2.52 -4.28
N ASP A 13 -1.43 3.68 -4.83
CA ASP A 13 -0.77 4.18 -6.04
C ASP A 13 0.08 5.37 -5.65
N GLU A 14 1.39 5.24 -5.80
CA GLU A 14 2.35 6.28 -5.44
C GLU A 14 2.07 7.59 -6.20
N ALA A 15 1.63 7.48 -7.44
CA ALA A 15 1.34 8.67 -8.25
C ALA A 15 0.10 9.41 -7.75
N VAL A 16 -0.89 8.69 -7.25
CA VAL A 16 -2.11 9.27 -6.72
C VAL A 16 -1.89 9.82 -5.30
N GLU A 17 -1.20 9.05 -4.47
CA GLU A 17 -0.98 9.44 -3.08
C GLU A 17 0.09 10.52 -2.92
N GLY A 18 0.99 10.62 -3.88
CA GLY A 18 2.06 11.61 -3.84
C GLY A 18 3.21 11.25 -2.91
N THR A 19 3.21 10.06 -2.35
CA THR A 19 4.26 9.56 -1.46
C THR A 19 4.70 8.19 -1.93
N LYS A 20 6.00 7.98 -2.02
CA LYS A 20 6.53 6.69 -2.41
C LYS A 20 6.28 5.65 -1.33
N TRP A 21 6.07 4.42 -1.75
CA TRP A 21 5.85 3.31 -0.82
C TRP A 21 6.97 3.20 0.22
N GLU A 22 8.20 3.34 -0.22
CA GLU A 22 9.36 3.22 0.66
C GLU A 22 9.49 4.37 1.65
N ASP A 23 8.83 5.50 1.38
CA ASP A 23 8.81 6.65 2.28
C ASP A 23 7.78 6.50 3.39
N LEU A 24 6.91 5.50 3.29
CA LEU A 24 5.93 5.25 4.33
C LEU A 24 6.61 4.66 5.57
N PRO A 25 6.14 5.00 6.79
CA PRO A 25 6.70 4.43 8.01
C PRO A 25 6.45 2.92 8.08
N ASP A 26 7.26 2.22 8.86
CA ASP A 26 7.13 0.78 9.01
C ASP A 26 5.81 0.38 9.64
N ASP A 27 5.23 1.28 10.43
CA ASP A 27 3.96 1.04 11.11
C ASP A 27 2.74 1.50 10.31
N TRP A 28 2.96 1.93 9.06
CA TRP A 28 1.87 2.32 8.19
C TRP A 28 0.95 1.12 7.92
N LYS A 29 -0.33 1.39 7.92
CA LYS A 29 -1.35 0.35 7.75
C LYS A 29 -2.34 0.75 6.68
N CYS A 30 -2.99 -0.26 6.11
CA CYS A 30 -4.04 -0.06 5.13
C CYS A 30 -5.17 0.79 5.76
N PRO A 31 -5.58 1.88 5.11
CA PRO A 31 -6.64 2.74 5.65
C PRO A 31 -8.03 2.09 5.62
N LEU A 32 -8.18 0.99 4.88
CA LEU A 32 -9.47 0.32 4.77
C LEU A 32 -9.62 -0.83 5.75
N CYS A 33 -8.60 -1.67 5.88
CA CYS A 33 -8.71 -2.86 6.74
C CYS A 33 -7.69 -2.90 7.87
N GLY A 34 -6.72 -1.99 7.86
CA GLY A 34 -5.71 -1.94 8.89
C GLY A 34 -4.58 -2.95 8.74
N ALA A 35 -4.49 -3.60 7.59
CA ALA A 35 -3.40 -4.55 7.33
C ALA A 35 -2.06 -3.81 7.27
N GLY A 36 -1.01 -4.45 7.78
CA GLY A 36 0.32 -3.86 7.73
C GLY A 36 0.91 -3.88 6.34
N LYS A 37 2.03 -3.19 6.16
CA LYS A 37 2.70 -3.12 4.86
C LYS A 37 3.11 -4.49 4.34
N ASP A 38 3.39 -5.43 5.22
CA ASP A 38 3.78 -6.79 4.85
C ASP A 38 2.65 -7.57 4.20
N MET A 39 1.41 -7.07 4.33
CA MET A 39 0.24 -7.69 3.68
C MET A 39 -0.02 -7.11 2.29
N PHE A 40 0.83 -6.21 1.83
CA PHE A 40 0.73 -5.65 0.50
C PHE A 40 1.70 -6.34 -0.44
N GLU A 41 1.30 -6.45 -1.71
CA GLU A 41 2.20 -6.96 -2.74
C GLU A 41 2.34 -5.93 -3.85
N LYS A 42 3.51 -5.91 -4.47
CA LYS A 42 3.79 -4.99 -5.56
C LYS A 42 3.01 -5.41 -6.80
N VAL A 43 2.26 -4.48 -7.34
CA VAL A 43 1.47 -4.70 -8.55
C VAL A 43 1.97 -3.72 -9.60
N GLU A 44 2.34 -4.24 -10.76
CA GLU A 44 2.72 -3.40 -11.88
C GLU A 44 1.52 -3.24 -12.79
N GLY A 45 1.13 -2.01 -12.96
CA GLY A 45 -0.04 -1.74 -13.78
C GLY A 45 0.09 -0.50 -14.57
#